data_af7115cb92d4233b054a063f02271325
#
_entry.id   af7115cb92d4233b054a063f02271325
#
_cell.length_a   1.000
_cell.length_b   1.000
_cell.length_c   1.000
_cell.angle_alpha   90.00
_cell.angle_beta   90.00
_cell.angle_gamma   90.00
#
_symmetry.space_group_name_H-M   'P 1'
#
loop_
_entity.id
_entity.type
_entity.pdbx_description
1 polymer ?
#
loop_
_entity_poly.entity_id
_entity_poly.type
_entity_poly.pdbx_seq_one_letter_code
_entity_poly.pdbx_strand_id
1 'polypeptide(L)'
;MRSTIQTALTLAIFTVSSFCCTLGSAADQAPTEIKIATWNLEWFFDHDQSDNKSPLAKKLSAPTATDWHWKRDEAARVIAEMKPTILALQEIENEKVVQELAEVLKTKYGLEYQVAFIKGRDTFTEQDVAFMYTSGFEKCERREQTKTMYDSKQYYNLSKHLFATFRWTTPTGHQTLTICNVHLRAGQRGAAPRLRQCRLLQHWTKPMIANGENVIVIGDINTSCVCDNVSAEDDLALLCGTTGLPSSSSLFDLHLKLPSPQRTTHMAGKQFDHVLVSPALLADTDSEHDLVFSSIKSAKQLVINGKQDTDHYNIFYSIPSHERDVSDHYPVVATFQIK
;
A
#
# COMPACT_ATOMS: atom_id res chain seq x y z
N MET A 1 56.00 17.80 -71.83
CA MET A 1 55.14 18.75 -71.07
C MET A 1 54.00 18.01 -70.55
N ARG A 2 54.03 17.62 -69.27
CA ARG A 2 52.87 16.99 -68.56
C ARG A 2 52.53 17.89 -67.36
N SER A 3 51.36 18.50 -67.39
CA SER A 3 50.81 19.32 -66.36
C SER A 3 50.17 18.46 -65.28
N THR A 4 50.61 18.57 -64.05
CA THR A 4 50.03 17.88 -62.86
C THR A 4 49.08 18.86 -62.19
N ILE A 5 47.83 18.49 -62.19
CA ILE A 5 46.76 19.20 -61.42
C ILE A 5 46.68 18.55 -60.02
N GLN A 6 47.05 19.32 -59.01
CA GLN A 6 46.82 18.95 -57.60
C GLN A 6 45.45 19.39 -57.18
N THR A 7 44.59 18.40 -56.84
CA THR A 7 43.28 18.64 -56.25
C THR A 7 43.40 18.64 -54.71
N ALA A 8 43.16 19.78 -54.08
CA ALA A 8 43.15 19.92 -52.66
C ALA A 8 41.79 19.42 -52.15
N LEU A 9 41.79 18.39 -51.29
CA LEU A 9 40.63 17.85 -50.64
C LEU A 9 40.48 18.54 -49.26
N THR A 10 39.51 19.42 -49.12
CA THR A 10 39.19 20.09 -47.85
C THR A 10 38.29 19.17 -47.03
N LEU A 11 38.83 18.62 -45.94
CA LEU A 11 38.09 17.78 -44.98
C LEU A 11 37.35 18.69 -43.97
N ALA A 12 36.05 18.78 -44.10
CA ALA A 12 35.21 19.46 -43.12
C ALA A 12 34.92 18.51 -41.95
N ILE A 13 35.51 18.79 -40.80
CA ILE A 13 35.22 18.07 -39.53
C ILE A 13 33.96 18.67 -38.93
N PHE A 14 32.85 17.95 -39.02
CA PHE A 14 31.65 18.25 -38.25
C PHE A 14 31.80 17.67 -36.82
N THR A 15 32.08 18.54 -35.85
CA THR A 15 31.99 18.20 -34.43
C THR A 15 30.52 18.16 -34.04
N VAL A 16 29.96 16.95 -33.93
CA VAL A 16 28.64 16.73 -33.30
C VAL A 16 28.82 16.83 -31.78
N SER A 17 28.49 17.98 -31.21
CA SER A 17 28.35 18.14 -29.78
C SER A 17 27.10 17.37 -29.35
N SER A 18 27.28 16.14 -28.82
CA SER A 18 26.23 15.43 -28.09
C SER A 18 25.95 16.20 -26.80
N PHE A 19 24.90 16.99 -26.81
CA PHE A 19 24.26 17.49 -25.58
C PHE A 19 23.56 16.31 -24.91
N CYS A 20 24.29 15.66 -24.02
CA CYS A 20 23.70 14.69 -23.09
C CYS A 20 22.90 15.50 -22.07
N CYS A 21 21.61 15.78 -22.33
CA CYS A 21 20.67 16.20 -21.31
C CYS A 21 20.49 15.03 -20.33
N THR A 22 21.27 15.01 -19.27
CA THR A 22 20.90 14.28 -18.07
C THR A 22 19.65 14.96 -17.54
N LEU A 23 18.49 14.38 -17.84
CA LEU A 23 17.27 14.61 -17.08
C LEU A 23 17.54 14.03 -15.68
N GLY A 24 18.19 14.82 -14.83
CA GLY A 24 18.15 14.59 -13.41
C GLY A 24 16.68 14.70 -13.02
N SER A 25 16.08 13.59 -12.58
CA SER A 25 14.81 13.63 -11.89
C SER A 25 14.97 14.67 -10.78
N ALA A 26 14.33 15.82 -10.93
CA ALA A 26 14.24 16.77 -9.83
C ALA A 26 13.60 16.02 -8.67
N ALA A 27 14.33 15.86 -7.56
CA ALA A 27 13.77 15.24 -6.36
C ALA A 27 12.52 16.05 -6.00
N ASP A 28 11.40 15.36 -5.84
CA ASP A 28 10.12 15.98 -5.50
C ASP A 28 10.29 16.81 -4.22
N GLN A 29 9.87 18.07 -4.30
CA GLN A 29 9.79 18.92 -3.10
C GLN A 29 8.82 18.29 -2.12
N ALA A 30 9.19 18.26 -0.84
CA ALA A 30 8.33 17.72 0.20
C ALA A 30 7.01 18.49 0.29
N PRO A 31 5.86 17.82 0.18
CA PRO A 31 4.60 18.45 0.52
C PRO A 31 4.55 18.75 2.03
N THR A 32 3.83 19.78 2.44
CA THR A 32 3.67 20.10 3.87
C THR A 32 2.85 19.04 4.63
N GLU A 33 2.02 18.29 3.89
CA GLU A 33 1.15 17.23 4.42
C GLU A 33 1.22 16.01 3.51
N ILE A 34 1.40 14.83 4.12
CA ILE A 34 1.38 13.54 3.45
C ILE A 34 0.23 12.72 4.01
N LYS A 35 -0.75 12.41 3.16
CA LYS A 35 -1.87 11.50 3.48
C LYS A 35 -1.53 10.10 3.01
N ILE A 36 -1.52 9.15 3.94
CA ILE A 36 -1.27 7.74 3.66
C ILE A 36 -2.55 6.98 3.98
N ALA A 37 -3.08 6.27 3.00
CA ALA A 37 -4.28 5.48 3.17
C ALA A 37 -4.02 3.99 2.92
N THR A 38 -4.81 3.14 3.57
CA THR A 38 -4.94 1.72 3.24
C THR A 38 -6.38 1.39 2.94
N TRP A 39 -6.58 0.50 1.99
CA TRP A 39 -7.91 0.02 1.65
C TRP A 39 -7.86 -1.37 1.00
N ASN A 40 -8.49 -2.35 1.63
CA ASN A 40 -8.82 -3.61 1.01
C ASN A 40 -10.05 -3.40 0.10
N LEU A 41 -9.91 -3.68 -1.19
CA LEU A 41 -10.93 -3.43 -2.21
C LEU A 41 -11.89 -4.61 -2.41
N GLU A 42 -11.82 -5.64 -1.57
CA GLU A 42 -12.66 -6.84 -1.65
C GLU A 42 -12.74 -7.39 -3.08
N TRP A 43 -11.82 -8.29 -3.43
CA TRP A 43 -11.77 -8.93 -4.76
C TRP A 43 -11.84 -7.92 -5.92
N PHE A 44 -10.88 -7.00 -5.98
CA PHE A 44 -10.77 -6.02 -7.07
C PHE A 44 -10.24 -6.71 -8.33
N PHE A 45 -11.13 -7.51 -8.94
CA PHE A 45 -10.86 -8.39 -10.05
C PHE A 45 -11.76 -8.02 -11.24
N ASP A 46 -11.17 -7.92 -12.43
CA ASP A 46 -11.93 -7.57 -13.63
C ASP A 46 -12.79 -8.76 -14.11
N HIS A 47 -13.48 -8.58 -15.24
CA HIS A 47 -14.37 -9.60 -15.81
C HIS A 47 -13.65 -10.58 -16.75
N ASP A 48 -12.37 -10.35 -17.05
CA ASP A 48 -11.55 -11.25 -17.86
C ASP A 48 -10.95 -12.36 -16.99
N GLN A 49 -11.69 -13.46 -16.90
CA GLN A 49 -11.26 -14.62 -16.09
C GLN A 49 -10.15 -15.46 -16.75
N SER A 50 -9.68 -15.08 -17.95
CA SER A 50 -8.72 -15.90 -18.70
C SER A 50 -7.31 -15.86 -18.13
N ASP A 51 -6.95 -14.80 -17.42
CA ASP A 51 -5.66 -14.61 -16.74
C ASP A 51 -5.63 -15.21 -15.33
N ASN A 52 -6.80 -15.57 -14.75
CA ASN A 52 -6.92 -16.25 -13.48
C ASN A 52 -6.86 -17.78 -13.63
N LYS A 53 -6.09 -18.43 -12.76
CA LYS A 53 -5.96 -19.90 -12.69
C LYS A 53 -6.80 -20.52 -11.59
N SER A 54 -6.92 -19.82 -10.47
CA SER A 54 -7.69 -20.26 -9.30
C SER A 54 -9.19 -20.29 -9.61
N PRO A 55 -9.89 -21.41 -9.32
CA PRO A 55 -11.35 -21.46 -9.43
C PRO A 55 -12.05 -20.43 -8.51
N LEU A 56 -11.42 -20.10 -7.37
CA LEU A 56 -11.94 -19.11 -6.44
C LEU A 56 -11.81 -17.70 -7.02
N ALA A 57 -10.65 -17.36 -7.59
CA ALA A 57 -10.45 -16.09 -8.26
C ALA A 57 -11.47 -15.89 -9.38
N LYS A 58 -11.65 -16.88 -10.26
CA LYS A 58 -12.66 -16.83 -11.33
C LYS A 58 -14.08 -16.63 -10.80
N LYS A 59 -14.44 -17.32 -9.71
CA LYS A 59 -15.78 -17.19 -9.10
C LYS A 59 -16.04 -15.79 -8.56
N LEU A 60 -15.03 -15.11 -8.05
CA LEU A 60 -15.14 -13.83 -7.35
C LEU A 60 -14.74 -12.63 -8.20
N SER A 61 -14.27 -12.85 -9.43
CA SER A 61 -14.11 -11.81 -10.43
C SER A 61 -15.45 -11.18 -10.80
N ALA A 62 -15.43 -9.96 -11.29
CA ALA A 62 -16.63 -9.28 -11.78
C ALA A 62 -17.32 -10.13 -12.87
N PRO A 63 -18.61 -10.45 -12.73
CA PRO A 63 -19.29 -11.34 -13.69
C PRO A 63 -19.44 -10.72 -15.07
N THR A 64 -19.50 -9.39 -15.18
CA THR A 64 -19.63 -8.66 -16.44
C THR A 64 -18.74 -7.43 -16.48
N ALA A 65 -18.48 -6.91 -17.71
CA ALA A 65 -17.77 -5.63 -17.87
C ALA A 65 -18.50 -4.47 -17.17
N THR A 66 -19.83 -4.49 -17.12
CA THR A 66 -20.62 -3.47 -16.42
C THR A 66 -20.38 -3.50 -14.91
N ASP A 67 -20.31 -4.70 -14.32
CA ASP A 67 -20.01 -4.86 -12.89
C ASP A 67 -18.58 -4.42 -12.57
N TRP A 68 -17.62 -4.75 -13.43
CA TRP A 68 -16.26 -4.27 -13.30
C TRP A 68 -16.17 -2.75 -13.36
N HIS A 69 -16.76 -2.14 -14.36
CA HIS A 69 -16.78 -0.69 -14.51
C HIS A 69 -17.39 0.00 -13.30
N TRP A 70 -18.50 -0.53 -12.78
CA TRP A 70 -19.12 0.00 -11.57
C TRP A 70 -18.14 -0.06 -10.38
N LYS A 71 -17.53 -1.21 -10.10
CA LYS A 71 -16.64 -1.40 -8.96
C LYS A 71 -15.40 -0.49 -9.05
N ARG A 72 -14.79 -0.44 -10.22
CA ARG A 72 -13.65 0.42 -10.51
C ARG A 72 -14.00 1.91 -10.34
N ASP A 73 -15.13 2.33 -10.90
CA ASP A 73 -15.55 3.73 -10.92
C ASP A 73 -15.97 4.22 -9.52
N GLU A 74 -16.61 3.36 -8.72
CA GLU A 74 -16.91 3.65 -7.32
C GLU A 74 -15.65 3.69 -6.45
N ALA A 75 -14.71 2.78 -6.65
CA ALA A 75 -13.39 2.86 -6.01
C ALA A 75 -12.69 4.17 -6.35
N ALA A 76 -12.71 4.60 -7.61
CA ALA A 76 -12.15 5.89 -8.04
C ALA A 76 -12.84 7.07 -7.35
N ARG A 77 -14.17 7.05 -7.19
CA ARG A 77 -14.92 8.09 -6.46
C ARG A 77 -14.45 8.21 -5.03
N VAL A 78 -14.34 7.09 -4.31
CA VAL A 78 -13.87 7.07 -2.92
C VAL A 78 -12.44 7.63 -2.80
N ILE A 79 -11.54 7.20 -3.69
CA ILE A 79 -10.15 7.69 -3.71
C ILE A 79 -10.09 9.19 -4.01
N ALA A 80 -10.91 9.66 -4.97
CA ALA A 80 -10.97 11.07 -5.33
C ALA A 80 -11.45 11.99 -4.19
N GLU A 81 -12.28 11.47 -3.29
CA GLU A 81 -12.70 12.21 -2.09
C GLU A 81 -11.63 12.21 -0.98
N MET A 82 -10.91 11.10 -0.80
CA MET A 82 -9.84 11.01 0.19
C MET A 82 -8.59 11.77 -0.23
N LYS A 83 -8.22 11.71 -1.51
CA LYS A 83 -7.00 12.29 -2.12
C LYS A 83 -5.74 11.94 -1.32
N PRO A 84 -5.42 10.64 -1.12
CA PRO A 84 -4.20 10.27 -0.44
C PRO A 84 -2.98 10.57 -1.31
N THR A 85 -1.86 10.95 -0.68
CA THR A 85 -0.55 11.05 -1.36
C THR A 85 -0.04 9.65 -1.69
N ILE A 86 -0.28 8.68 -0.79
CA ILE A 86 0.09 7.28 -0.94
C ILE A 86 -1.11 6.43 -0.51
N LEU A 87 -1.49 5.47 -1.36
CA LEU A 87 -2.57 4.53 -1.12
C LEU A 87 -2.06 3.10 -1.21
N ALA A 88 -2.15 2.35 -0.11
CA ALA A 88 -1.86 0.93 -0.03
C ALA A 88 -3.16 0.14 -0.29
N LEU A 89 -3.19 -0.65 -1.34
CA LEU A 89 -4.35 -1.44 -1.78
C LEU A 89 -4.12 -2.92 -1.52
N GLN A 90 -5.17 -3.62 -1.10
CA GLN A 90 -5.19 -5.07 -0.92
C GLN A 90 -6.31 -5.69 -1.75
N GLU A 91 -6.22 -7.01 -1.97
CA GLU A 91 -7.11 -7.83 -2.80
C GLU A 91 -7.15 -7.42 -4.27
N ILE A 92 -5.99 -7.03 -4.79
CA ILE A 92 -5.80 -6.64 -6.17
C ILE A 92 -5.50 -7.90 -7.01
N GLU A 93 -6.13 -8.04 -8.15
CA GLU A 93 -5.90 -9.13 -9.10
C GLU A 93 -4.51 -9.07 -9.73
N ASN A 94 -4.19 -7.90 -10.32
CA ASN A 94 -2.96 -7.68 -11.05
C ASN A 94 -2.68 -6.18 -11.23
N GLU A 95 -1.57 -5.84 -11.89
CA GLU A 95 -1.19 -4.45 -12.15
C GLU A 95 -2.18 -3.72 -13.07
N LYS A 96 -2.76 -4.43 -14.06
CA LYS A 96 -3.69 -3.86 -15.06
C LYS A 96 -4.91 -3.22 -14.40
N VAL A 97 -5.54 -3.91 -13.44
CA VAL A 97 -6.74 -3.37 -12.77
C VAL A 97 -6.44 -2.09 -11.97
N VAL A 98 -5.23 -1.96 -11.42
CA VAL A 98 -4.80 -0.74 -10.71
C VAL A 98 -4.46 0.38 -11.69
N GLN A 99 -3.88 0.07 -12.85
CA GLN A 99 -3.64 1.03 -13.91
C GLN A 99 -4.97 1.56 -14.50
N GLU A 100 -5.96 0.70 -14.70
CA GLU A 100 -7.30 1.12 -15.12
C GLU A 100 -7.96 2.03 -14.08
N LEU A 101 -7.79 1.76 -12.80
CA LEU A 101 -8.26 2.62 -11.70
C LEU A 101 -7.56 3.99 -11.75
N ALA A 102 -6.24 4.02 -11.95
CA ALA A 102 -5.46 5.27 -12.07
C ALA A 102 -5.91 6.08 -13.30
N GLU A 103 -6.22 5.44 -14.41
CA GLU A 103 -6.72 6.12 -15.61
C GLU A 103 -8.13 6.74 -15.40
N VAL A 104 -9.00 6.08 -14.64
CA VAL A 104 -10.31 6.66 -14.26
C VAL A 104 -10.12 7.87 -13.34
N LEU A 105 -9.20 7.80 -12.37
CA LEU A 105 -8.88 8.93 -11.51
C LEU A 105 -8.37 10.13 -12.30
N LYS A 106 -7.51 9.90 -13.28
CA LYS A 106 -6.99 10.93 -14.17
C LYS A 106 -8.09 11.53 -15.05
N THR A 107 -8.86 10.70 -15.73
CA THR A 107 -9.83 11.18 -16.75
C THR A 107 -11.09 11.77 -16.16
N LYS A 108 -11.60 11.22 -15.04
CA LYS A 108 -12.84 11.70 -14.42
C LYS A 108 -12.60 12.78 -13.34
N TYR A 109 -11.48 12.70 -12.61
CA TYR A 109 -11.24 13.52 -11.43
C TYR A 109 -10.02 14.44 -11.55
N GLY A 110 -9.23 14.33 -12.63
CA GLY A 110 -8.01 15.12 -12.82
C GLY A 110 -6.91 14.79 -11.82
N LEU A 111 -6.91 13.57 -11.25
CA LEU A 111 -5.95 13.13 -10.25
C LEU A 111 -4.96 12.14 -10.89
N GLU A 112 -3.70 12.53 -10.97
CA GLU A 112 -2.65 11.69 -11.56
C GLU A 112 -1.97 10.85 -10.50
N TYR A 113 -2.28 9.55 -10.49
CA TYR A 113 -1.61 8.54 -9.68
C TYR A 113 -0.70 7.66 -10.53
N GLN A 114 0.46 7.35 -9.99
CA GLN A 114 1.34 6.30 -10.49
C GLN A 114 1.11 5.03 -9.68
N VAL A 115 1.50 3.88 -10.25
CA VAL A 115 1.30 2.56 -9.67
C VAL A 115 2.65 1.91 -9.38
N ALA A 116 2.80 1.30 -8.20
CA ALA A 116 3.90 0.42 -7.86
C ALA A 116 3.33 -0.96 -7.53
N PHE A 117 3.75 -1.96 -8.28
CA PHE A 117 3.28 -3.33 -8.19
C PHE A 117 4.40 -4.33 -8.43
N ILE A 118 4.42 -5.42 -7.66
CA ILE A 118 5.24 -6.61 -7.91
C ILE A 118 4.35 -7.82 -7.61
N LYS A 119 4.11 -8.67 -8.62
CA LYS A 119 3.27 -9.86 -8.48
C LYS A 119 3.67 -10.70 -7.26
N GLY A 120 2.69 -11.01 -6.43
CA GLY A 120 2.84 -11.85 -5.24
C GLY A 120 2.96 -13.34 -5.54
N ARG A 121 2.96 -14.14 -4.47
CA ARG A 121 3.08 -15.60 -4.57
C ARG A 121 1.80 -16.33 -4.10
N ASP A 122 0.69 -15.63 -4.01
CA ASP A 122 -0.58 -16.28 -3.67
C ASP A 122 -1.16 -16.95 -4.92
N THR A 123 -1.23 -18.27 -4.88
CA THR A 123 -1.80 -19.07 -5.97
C THR A 123 -3.19 -19.60 -5.63
N PHE A 124 -3.67 -19.37 -4.42
CA PHE A 124 -4.97 -19.85 -3.98
C PHE A 124 -6.07 -18.81 -4.21
N THR A 125 -5.87 -17.58 -3.73
CA THR A 125 -6.78 -16.47 -3.97
C THR A 125 -6.36 -15.64 -5.20
N GLU A 126 -5.08 -15.72 -5.60
CA GLU A 126 -4.44 -14.89 -6.64
C GLU A 126 -4.52 -13.38 -6.34
N GLN A 127 -4.87 -13.04 -5.10
CA GLN A 127 -4.89 -11.67 -4.62
C GLN A 127 -3.47 -11.14 -4.41
N ASP A 128 -3.25 -9.91 -4.79
CA ASP A 128 -2.02 -9.16 -4.58
C ASP A 128 -2.26 -7.88 -3.76
N VAL A 129 -1.18 -7.14 -3.56
CA VAL A 129 -1.18 -5.79 -2.98
C VAL A 129 -0.48 -4.83 -3.93
N ALA A 130 -0.89 -3.56 -3.93
CA ALA A 130 -0.30 -2.52 -4.76
C ALA A 130 -0.18 -1.21 -3.98
N PHE A 131 0.63 -0.29 -4.50
CA PHE A 131 0.58 1.11 -4.12
C PHE A 131 0.12 1.97 -5.30
N MET A 132 -0.67 3.00 -5.00
CA MET A 132 -0.86 4.16 -5.86
C MET A 132 -0.28 5.38 -5.15
N TYR A 133 0.35 6.29 -5.87
CA TYR A 133 1.02 7.44 -5.27
C TYR A 133 1.07 8.63 -6.23
N THR A 134 1.18 9.83 -5.66
CA THR A 134 1.28 11.09 -6.42
C THR A 134 2.68 11.68 -6.38
N SER A 135 3.51 11.37 -5.36
CA SER A 135 4.87 11.92 -5.22
C SER A 135 5.78 11.07 -4.35
N GLY A 136 7.07 11.34 -4.41
CA GLY A 136 8.09 10.83 -3.49
C GLY A 136 8.56 9.39 -3.75
N PHE A 137 7.99 8.65 -4.64
CA PHE A 137 8.35 7.24 -4.85
C PHE A 137 9.80 7.09 -5.33
N GLU A 138 10.55 6.23 -4.65
CA GLU A 138 11.94 5.92 -5.00
C GLU A 138 12.07 4.49 -5.55
N LYS A 139 11.52 3.51 -4.83
CA LYS A 139 11.59 2.09 -5.22
C LYS A 139 10.56 1.24 -4.50
N CYS A 140 10.33 0.04 -5.02
CA CYS A 140 9.60 -1.01 -4.30
C CYS A 140 10.31 -2.36 -4.41
N GLU A 141 10.07 -3.24 -3.44
CA GLU A 141 10.67 -4.56 -3.38
C GLU A 141 9.77 -5.56 -2.63
N ARG A 142 9.95 -6.84 -2.92
CA ARG A 142 9.44 -7.93 -2.10
C ARG A 142 10.59 -8.53 -1.30
N ARG A 143 10.32 -8.86 -0.04
CA ARG A 143 11.26 -9.58 0.83
C ARG A 143 10.77 -11.00 1.05
N GLU A 144 11.68 -11.96 1.03
CA GLU A 144 11.33 -13.36 1.17
C GLU A 144 12.01 -13.96 2.40
N GLN A 145 11.37 -14.94 3.03
CA GLN A 145 12.04 -15.72 4.07
C GLN A 145 13.20 -16.50 3.49
N THR A 146 14.29 -16.60 4.24
CA THR A 146 15.44 -17.43 3.85
C THR A 146 15.12 -18.93 4.01
N LYS A 147 15.96 -19.79 3.42
CA LYS A 147 15.86 -21.23 3.62
C LYS A 147 15.95 -21.61 5.10
N THR A 148 16.86 -21.01 5.85
CA THR A 148 17.02 -21.24 7.29
C THR A 148 15.74 -20.87 8.07
N MET A 149 15.11 -19.74 7.73
CA MET A 149 13.83 -19.33 8.34
C MET A 149 12.72 -20.35 8.02
N TYR A 150 12.64 -20.80 6.77
CA TYR A 150 11.68 -21.81 6.36
C TYR A 150 11.87 -23.11 7.14
N ASP A 151 13.11 -23.60 7.24
CA ASP A 151 13.45 -24.86 7.92
C ASP A 151 13.18 -24.78 9.43
N SER A 152 13.34 -23.60 10.05
CA SER A 152 13.07 -23.39 11.47
C SER A 152 11.59 -23.55 11.86
N LYS A 153 10.66 -23.46 10.89
CA LYS A 153 9.19 -23.47 11.09
C LYS A 153 8.66 -22.34 11.98
N GLN A 154 9.51 -21.38 12.38
CA GLN A 154 9.11 -20.24 13.20
C GLN A 154 8.49 -19.10 12.37
N TYR A 155 8.79 -19.07 11.08
CA TYR A 155 8.33 -18.06 10.14
C TYR A 155 7.37 -18.67 9.11
N TYR A 156 6.53 -17.83 8.53
CA TYR A 156 5.69 -18.20 7.39
C TYR A 156 5.76 -17.09 6.36
N ASN A 157 6.03 -17.43 5.10
CA ASN A 157 6.23 -16.45 4.05
C ASN A 157 4.98 -15.60 3.81
N LEU A 158 5.18 -14.32 3.51
CA LEU A 158 4.11 -13.43 3.10
C LEU A 158 3.92 -13.55 1.58
N SER A 159 2.81 -14.14 1.16
CA SER A 159 2.48 -14.22 -0.27
C SER A 159 2.02 -12.87 -0.83
N LYS A 160 1.39 -12.04 0.00
CA LYS A 160 0.80 -10.75 -0.34
C LYS A 160 1.43 -9.65 0.50
N HIS A 161 2.51 -9.05 0.01
CA HIS A 161 3.17 -7.90 0.62
C HIS A 161 4.02 -7.15 -0.40
N LEU A 162 4.23 -5.87 -0.14
CA LEU A 162 5.10 -5.01 -0.94
C LEU A 162 5.73 -3.95 -0.04
N PHE A 163 7.05 -3.84 -0.05
CA PHE A 163 7.77 -2.72 0.53
C PHE A 163 7.92 -1.63 -0.52
N ALA A 164 7.65 -0.38 -0.16
CA ALA A 164 7.94 0.79 -0.98
C ALA A 164 8.69 1.83 -0.15
N THR A 165 9.69 2.46 -0.75
CA THR A 165 10.42 3.57 -0.17
C THR A 165 10.01 4.85 -0.89
N PHE A 166 9.68 5.86 -0.10
CA PHE A 166 9.35 7.20 -0.54
C PHE A 166 10.38 8.18 0.01
N ARG A 167 10.74 9.19 -0.79
CA ARG A 167 11.74 10.18 -0.43
C ARG A 167 11.35 11.55 -0.97
N TRP A 168 11.42 12.55 -0.11
CA TRP A 168 11.17 13.95 -0.46
C TRP A 168 12.33 14.83 -0.05
N THR A 169 12.59 15.85 -0.86
CA THR A 169 13.59 16.88 -0.54
C THR A 169 12.98 17.91 0.41
N THR A 170 13.65 18.18 1.52
CA THR A 170 13.33 19.24 2.46
C THR A 170 14.42 20.32 2.44
N PRO A 171 14.19 21.49 3.03
CA PRO A 171 15.22 22.54 3.12
C PRO A 171 16.51 22.10 3.81
N THR A 172 16.44 21.14 4.73
CA THR A 172 17.58 20.67 5.53
C THR A 172 18.15 19.32 5.07
N GLY A 173 17.53 18.67 4.04
CA GLY A 173 17.99 17.37 3.56
C GLY A 173 16.90 16.57 2.87
N HIS A 174 16.70 15.33 3.31
CA HIS A 174 15.70 14.43 2.75
C HIS A 174 14.92 13.74 3.87
N GLN A 175 13.61 13.64 3.70
CA GLN A 175 12.78 12.73 4.49
C GLN A 175 12.56 11.43 3.70
N THR A 176 12.87 10.31 4.33
CA THR A 176 12.67 8.97 3.76
C THR A 176 11.64 8.22 4.60
N LEU A 177 10.72 7.55 3.92
CA LEU A 177 9.67 6.75 4.53
C LEU A 177 9.64 5.38 3.86
N THR A 178 9.72 4.31 4.64
CA THR A 178 9.51 2.95 4.15
C THR A 178 8.15 2.44 4.59
N ILE A 179 7.32 2.01 3.64
CA ILE A 179 5.99 1.45 3.90
C ILE A 179 5.97 0.00 3.46
N CYS A 180 5.51 -0.89 4.34
CA CYS A 180 5.20 -2.28 4.02
C CYS A 180 3.68 -2.46 3.94
N ASN A 181 3.14 -2.59 2.74
CA ASN A 181 1.76 -2.97 2.50
C ASN A 181 1.61 -4.49 2.62
N VAL A 182 0.63 -4.94 3.40
CA VAL A 182 0.42 -6.36 3.69
C VAL A 182 -1.05 -6.76 3.58
N HIS A 183 -1.29 -8.01 3.18
CA HIS A 183 -2.55 -8.70 3.39
C HIS A 183 -2.24 -10.09 3.98
N LEU A 184 -2.43 -10.26 5.29
CA LEU A 184 -2.05 -11.46 6.02
C LEU A 184 -3.13 -12.55 5.93
N ARG A 185 -2.84 -13.73 6.45
CA ARG A 185 -3.75 -14.88 6.44
C ARG A 185 -5.03 -14.60 7.20
N ALA A 186 -6.17 -14.75 6.51
CA ALA A 186 -7.51 -14.52 7.03
C ALA A 186 -8.02 -15.68 7.92
N GLY A 187 -8.99 -15.35 8.77
CA GLY A 187 -9.82 -16.26 9.52
C GLY A 187 -9.13 -17.02 10.66
N GLN A 188 -9.91 -17.81 11.40
CA GLN A 188 -9.41 -18.59 12.54
C GLN A 188 -8.36 -19.62 12.17
N ARG A 189 -8.55 -20.34 11.03
CA ARG A 189 -7.56 -21.32 10.53
C ARG A 189 -6.27 -20.66 10.10
N GLY A 190 -6.29 -19.37 9.82
CA GLY A 190 -5.14 -18.54 9.47
C GLY A 190 -4.35 -18.03 10.69
N ALA A 191 -4.84 -18.16 11.93
CA ALA A 191 -4.21 -17.54 13.10
C ALA A 191 -2.75 -17.99 13.33
N ALA A 192 -2.47 -19.29 13.34
CA ALA A 192 -1.12 -19.78 13.54
C ALA A 192 -0.15 -19.42 12.37
N PRO A 193 -0.52 -19.55 11.08
CA PRO A 193 0.26 -18.97 10.00
C PRO A 193 0.45 -17.45 10.12
N ARG A 194 -0.58 -16.69 10.48
CA ARG A 194 -0.54 -15.23 10.62
C ARG A 194 0.42 -14.78 11.71
N LEU A 195 0.40 -15.44 12.89
CA LEU A 195 1.38 -15.22 13.95
C LEU A 195 2.83 -15.36 13.44
N ARG A 196 3.08 -16.38 12.60
CA ARG A 196 4.38 -16.61 11.99
C ARG A 196 4.72 -15.61 10.88
N GLN A 197 3.73 -15.06 10.20
CA GLN A 197 3.87 -13.93 9.27
C GLN A 197 4.23 -12.64 10.03
N CYS A 198 3.57 -12.35 11.14
CA CYS A 198 3.91 -11.20 11.99
C CYS A 198 5.34 -11.32 12.55
N ARG A 199 5.80 -12.53 12.92
CA ARG A 199 7.19 -12.75 13.32
C ARG A 199 8.17 -12.45 12.20
N LEU A 200 7.83 -12.77 10.95
CA LEU A 200 8.67 -12.44 9.79
C LEU A 200 8.67 -10.93 9.51
N LEU A 201 7.55 -10.27 9.60
CA LEU A 201 7.45 -8.79 9.51
C LEU A 201 8.29 -8.12 10.60
N GLN A 202 8.17 -8.58 11.86
CA GLN A 202 8.99 -8.07 12.96
C GLN A 202 10.48 -8.25 12.68
N HIS A 203 10.89 -9.40 12.15
CA HIS A 203 12.27 -9.64 11.78
C HIS A 203 12.79 -8.64 10.74
N TRP A 204 11.97 -8.27 9.76
CA TRP A 204 12.36 -7.31 8.73
C TRP A 204 12.32 -5.86 9.19
N THR A 205 11.39 -5.50 10.07
CA THR A 205 11.19 -4.11 10.49
C THR A 205 12.00 -3.71 11.73
N LYS A 206 12.28 -4.65 12.63
CA LYS A 206 13.00 -4.38 13.89
C LYS A 206 14.35 -3.69 13.69
N PRO A 207 15.22 -4.08 12.75
CA PRO A 207 16.48 -3.36 12.51
C PRO A 207 16.26 -1.91 12.07
N MET A 208 15.26 -1.67 11.24
CA MET A 208 14.91 -0.34 10.73
C MET A 208 14.42 0.57 11.86
N ILE A 209 13.54 0.04 12.73
CA ILE A 209 13.05 0.75 13.92
C ILE A 209 14.22 1.07 14.87
N ALA A 210 15.11 0.12 15.09
CA ALA A 210 16.29 0.32 15.96
C ALA A 210 17.26 1.38 15.41
N ASN A 211 17.30 1.58 14.11
CA ASN A 211 18.07 2.62 13.45
C ASN A 211 17.36 3.99 13.43
N GLY A 212 16.17 4.11 14.01
CA GLY A 212 15.41 5.36 14.00
C GLY A 212 14.74 5.69 12.66
N GLU A 213 14.57 4.71 11.77
CA GLU A 213 13.98 4.94 10.45
C GLU A 213 12.46 5.17 10.53
N ASN A 214 11.93 5.99 9.63
CA ASN A 214 10.49 6.15 9.43
C ASN A 214 9.93 4.91 8.72
N VAL A 215 9.20 4.08 9.48
CA VAL A 215 8.64 2.80 8.99
C VAL A 215 7.16 2.73 9.28
N ILE A 216 6.38 2.32 8.28
CA ILE A 216 4.96 1.99 8.43
C ILE A 216 4.73 0.56 7.96
N VAL A 217 4.04 -0.25 8.75
CA VAL A 217 3.38 -1.47 8.30
C VAL A 217 1.89 -1.17 8.21
N ILE A 218 1.31 -1.37 7.03
CA ILE A 218 -0.05 -0.94 6.72
C ILE A 218 -0.78 -2.03 5.93
N GLY A 219 -2.09 -2.12 6.09
CA GLY A 219 -2.92 -3.02 5.31
C GLY A 219 -3.80 -3.91 6.16
N ASP A 220 -4.37 -4.93 5.52
CA ASP A 220 -5.21 -5.92 6.14
C ASP A 220 -4.37 -6.97 6.89
N ILE A 221 -4.25 -6.80 8.19
CA ILE A 221 -3.55 -7.74 9.07
C ILE A 221 -4.41 -8.94 9.39
N ASN A 222 -5.73 -8.88 9.17
CA ASN A 222 -6.68 -9.98 9.43
C ASN A 222 -6.64 -10.51 10.87
N THR A 223 -6.20 -9.67 11.82
CA THR A 223 -6.15 -10.05 13.23
C THR A 223 -7.53 -10.02 13.84
N SER A 224 -7.77 -10.91 14.82
CA SER A 224 -8.95 -10.84 15.68
C SER A 224 -8.71 -10.04 16.95
N CYS A 225 -7.50 -9.58 17.18
CA CYS A 225 -7.12 -8.81 18.36
C CYS A 225 -7.71 -7.40 18.32
N VAL A 226 -7.96 -6.84 19.50
CA VAL A 226 -8.34 -5.44 19.66
C VAL A 226 -7.13 -4.71 20.27
N CYS A 227 -6.73 -3.58 19.69
CA CYS A 227 -5.49 -2.88 20.03
C CYS A 227 -5.28 -2.58 21.52
N ASP A 228 -6.33 -2.41 22.29
CA ASP A 228 -6.27 -2.07 23.72
C ASP A 228 -6.34 -3.30 24.65
N ASN A 229 -6.35 -4.51 24.10
CA ASN A 229 -6.35 -5.76 24.87
C ASN A 229 -5.55 -6.85 24.12
N VAL A 230 -4.27 -6.57 23.89
CA VAL A 230 -3.37 -7.47 23.16
C VAL A 230 -2.66 -8.39 24.16
N SER A 231 -2.83 -9.70 23.99
CA SER A 231 -2.07 -10.70 24.74
C SER A 231 -0.68 -10.90 24.13
N ALA A 232 0.30 -11.35 24.92
CA ALA A 232 1.65 -11.63 24.44
C ALA A 232 1.71 -12.73 23.38
N GLU A 233 0.65 -13.52 23.24
CA GLU A 233 0.51 -14.60 22.26
C GLU A 233 -0.19 -14.15 20.97
N ASP A 234 -0.68 -12.92 20.94
CA ASP A 234 -1.37 -12.37 19.78
C ASP A 234 -0.40 -11.98 18.66
N ASP A 235 -0.87 -12.12 17.44
CA ASP A 235 -0.11 -11.74 16.25
C ASP A 235 0.25 -10.24 16.22
N LEU A 236 -0.65 -9.37 16.66
CA LEU A 236 -0.42 -7.93 16.74
C LEU A 236 0.63 -7.57 17.81
N ALA A 237 0.69 -8.32 18.93
CA ALA A 237 1.67 -8.11 20.01
C ALA A 237 3.12 -8.28 19.53
N LEU A 238 3.36 -9.12 18.53
CA LEU A 238 4.70 -9.28 17.94
C LEU A 238 5.17 -7.99 17.25
N LEU A 239 4.25 -7.21 16.70
CA LEU A 239 4.57 -5.98 15.97
C LEU A 239 4.60 -4.75 16.91
N CYS A 240 3.61 -4.66 17.81
CA CYS A 240 3.35 -3.47 18.62
C CYS A 240 3.72 -3.61 20.12
N GLY A 241 4.12 -4.80 20.57
CA GLY A 241 4.20 -5.09 22.00
C GLY A 241 2.80 -5.24 22.63
N THR A 242 2.77 -5.40 23.95
CA THR A 242 1.52 -5.70 24.70
C THR A 242 0.93 -4.51 25.44
N THR A 243 1.66 -3.38 25.49
CA THR A 243 1.29 -2.24 26.36
C THR A 243 0.38 -1.24 25.67
N GLY A 244 0.27 -1.30 24.34
CA GLY A 244 -0.42 -0.25 23.54
C GLY A 244 0.24 1.13 23.64
N LEU A 245 1.48 1.21 24.15
CA LEU A 245 2.24 2.44 24.29
C LEU A 245 3.40 2.46 23.28
N PRO A 246 3.80 3.64 22.78
CA PRO A 246 4.99 3.76 21.95
C PRO A 246 6.24 3.19 22.66
N SER A 247 7.05 2.45 21.93
CA SER A 247 8.28 1.82 22.42
C SER A 247 9.37 1.99 21.36
N SER A 248 10.61 2.19 21.80
CA SER A 248 11.78 2.33 20.91
C SER A 248 12.11 1.08 20.08
N SER A 249 11.44 -0.04 20.34
CA SER A 249 11.74 -1.34 19.71
C SER A 249 10.55 -1.98 18.99
N SER A 250 9.40 -1.34 18.99
CA SER A 250 8.15 -1.87 18.36
C SER A 250 7.41 -0.78 17.62
N LEU A 251 6.53 -1.21 16.72
CA LEU A 251 5.58 -0.32 16.05
C LEU A 251 4.48 0.12 17.01
N PHE A 252 3.84 1.23 16.71
CA PHE A 252 2.66 1.74 17.43
C PHE A 252 1.45 1.73 16.51
N ASP A 253 0.33 1.17 16.97
CA ASP A 253 -0.92 1.18 16.22
C ASP A 253 -1.61 2.54 16.35
N LEU A 254 -1.70 3.27 15.26
CA LEU A 254 -2.34 4.60 15.23
C LEU A 254 -3.82 4.56 15.60
N HIS A 255 -4.52 3.42 15.44
CA HIS A 255 -5.91 3.28 15.87
C HIS A 255 -6.11 3.50 17.37
N LEU A 256 -5.06 3.32 18.20
CA LEU A 256 -5.11 3.65 19.62
C LEU A 256 -5.32 5.16 19.88
N LYS A 257 -5.10 6.02 18.90
CA LYS A 257 -5.42 7.46 18.95
C LYS A 257 -6.91 7.74 18.73
N LEU A 258 -7.69 6.74 18.28
CA LEU A 258 -9.14 6.87 18.07
C LEU A 258 -9.91 6.32 19.27
N PRO A 259 -11.09 6.89 19.58
CA PRO A 259 -12.06 6.23 20.46
C PRO A 259 -12.42 4.84 19.93
N SER A 260 -12.62 3.87 20.84
CA SER A 260 -12.90 2.47 20.47
C SER A 260 -13.98 2.28 19.39
N PRO A 261 -15.14 2.99 19.43
CA PRO A 261 -16.16 2.86 18.39
C PRO A 261 -15.74 3.30 16.99
N GLN A 262 -14.66 4.09 16.87
CA GLN A 262 -14.17 4.61 15.60
C GLN A 262 -13.05 3.75 14.97
N ARG A 263 -12.64 2.67 15.66
CA ARG A 263 -11.55 1.79 15.22
C ARG A 263 -11.99 0.71 14.23
N THR A 264 -13.30 0.55 14.03
CA THR A 264 -13.86 -0.46 13.12
C THR A 264 -13.45 -0.14 11.67
N THR A 265 -12.88 -1.14 11.00
CA THR A 265 -12.45 -1.04 9.60
C THR A 265 -13.14 -2.04 8.66
N HIS A 266 -14.05 -2.87 9.18
CA HIS A 266 -14.75 -3.88 8.40
C HIS A 266 -16.23 -3.95 8.80
N MET A 267 -17.12 -4.29 7.85
CA MET A 267 -18.56 -4.34 8.05
C MET A 267 -19.01 -5.33 9.15
N ALA A 268 -18.21 -6.36 9.42
CA ALA A 268 -18.46 -7.30 10.54
C ALA A 268 -18.16 -6.69 11.93
N GLY A 269 -17.95 -5.38 12.04
CA GLY A 269 -17.65 -4.70 13.30
C GLY A 269 -16.25 -4.97 13.84
N LYS A 270 -15.32 -5.40 12.98
CA LYS A 270 -13.93 -5.74 13.31
C LYS A 270 -12.96 -4.66 12.86
N GLN A 271 -11.78 -4.64 13.47
CA GLN A 271 -10.62 -3.90 13.04
C GLN A 271 -9.64 -4.90 12.41
N PHE A 272 -9.60 -4.99 11.10
CA PHE A 272 -8.68 -5.85 10.35
C PHE A 272 -7.56 -5.05 9.71
N ASP A 273 -7.86 -3.81 9.32
CA ASP A 273 -6.91 -2.92 8.69
C ASP A 273 -6.21 -2.07 9.74
N HIS A 274 -4.89 -1.98 9.66
CA HIS A 274 -4.05 -1.28 10.62
C HIS A 274 -3.07 -0.34 9.95
N VAL A 275 -2.69 0.71 10.69
CA VAL A 275 -1.58 1.61 10.36
C VAL A 275 -0.62 1.59 11.54
N LEU A 276 0.42 0.78 11.43
CA LEU A 276 1.43 0.57 12.47
C LEU A 276 2.69 1.37 12.13
N VAL A 277 3.10 2.27 13.01
CA VAL A 277 4.18 3.23 12.74
C VAL A 277 5.36 3.05 13.67
N SER A 278 6.58 3.34 13.18
CA SER A 278 7.77 3.43 14.02
C SER A 278 7.71 4.63 14.96
N PRO A 279 8.41 4.60 16.11
CA PRO A 279 8.45 5.71 17.06
C PRO A 279 8.91 7.04 16.44
N ALA A 280 9.80 6.99 15.45
CA ALA A 280 10.27 8.17 14.73
C ALA A 280 9.12 9.01 14.14
N LEU A 281 8.05 8.37 13.68
CA LEU A 281 6.87 9.05 13.12
C LEU A 281 5.94 9.66 14.18
N LEU A 282 6.22 9.47 15.47
CA LEU A 282 5.43 10.01 16.59
C LEU A 282 6.16 11.15 17.33
N ALA A 283 7.45 11.32 17.06
CA ALA A 283 8.30 12.31 17.69
C ALA A 283 8.53 13.50 16.74
N ASP A 284 8.60 14.70 17.30
CA ASP A 284 9.03 15.93 16.65
C ASP A 284 10.33 16.35 17.34
N THR A 285 11.44 16.38 16.62
CA THR A 285 12.74 16.79 17.16
C THR A 285 13.04 18.19 16.68
N ASP A 286 13.24 19.15 17.61
CA ASP A 286 13.37 20.59 17.33
C ASP A 286 14.54 20.96 16.39
N SER A 287 15.35 19.99 15.95
CA SER A 287 16.59 20.24 15.18
C SER A 287 16.52 19.90 13.69
N GLU A 288 15.49 19.17 13.25
CA GLU A 288 15.37 18.66 11.87
C GLU A 288 13.94 18.73 11.38
N HIS A 289 13.76 18.65 10.07
CA HIS A 289 12.42 18.48 9.50
C HIS A 289 12.00 17.02 9.66
N ASP A 290 11.09 16.75 10.59
CA ASP A 290 10.56 15.43 10.88
C ASP A 290 9.24 15.16 10.14
N LEU A 291 9.01 13.91 9.76
CA LEU A 291 7.71 13.43 9.32
C LEU A 291 6.91 12.96 10.53
N VAL A 292 5.98 13.79 10.99
CA VAL A 292 5.28 13.59 12.26
C VAL A 292 3.81 13.28 12.05
N PHE A 293 3.31 12.25 12.72
CA PHE A 293 1.88 11.91 12.73
C PHE A 293 1.02 13.06 13.24
N SER A 294 -0.07 13.35 12.50
CA SER A 294 -1.02 14.42 12.82
C SER A 294 -2.41 13.88 13.17
N SER A 295 -2.96 13.00 12.32
CA SER A 295 -4.32 12.49 12.52
C SER A 295 -4.55 11.13 11.83
N ILE A 296 -5.56 10.40 12.32
CA ILE A 296 -6.05 9.18 11.68
C ILE A 296 -7.58 9.17 11.68
N LYS A 297 -8.18 8.61 10.63
CA LYS A 297 -9.63 8.41 10.54
C LYS A 297 -9.99 7.22 9.66
N SER A 298 -11.11 6.58 9.96
CA SER A 298 -11.77 5.67 9.01
C SER A 298 -12.69 6.48 8.09
N ALA A 299 -12.68 6.18 6.79
CA ALA A 299 -13.55 6.81 5.80
C ALA A 299 -14.78 5.94 5.47
N LYS A 300 -15.32 5.25 6.47
CA LYS A 300 -16.48 4.34 6.36
C LYS A 300 -17.63 4.91 5.54
N GLN A 301 -17.95 6.19 5.74
CA GLN A 301 -19.09 6.86 5.09
C GLN A 301 -18.94 6.98 3.56
N LEU A 302 -17.73 6.81 3.03
CA LEU A 302 -17.48 6.88 1.59
C LEU A 302 -17.77 5.55 0.87
N VAL A 303 -17.81 4.46 1.63
CA VAL A 303 -17.92 3.08 1.09
C VAL A 303 -19.35 2.56 1.16
N ILE A 304 -20.09 2.95 2.18
CA ILE A 304 -21.45 2.46 2.42
C ILE A 304 -22.45 3.18 1.52
N ASN A 305 -23.14 2.42 0.67
CA ASN A 305 -24.18 2.93 -0.23
C ASN A 305 -25.59 2.51 0.16
N GLY A 306 -25.77 1.43 0.90
CA GLY A 306 -27.06 0.89 1.24
C GLY A 306 -27.13 0.32 2.63
N LYS A 307 -28.00 -0.68 2.81
CA LYS A 307 -28.08 -1.45 4.04
C LYS A 307 -26.95 -2.46 4.04
N GLN A 308 -26.13 -2.44 5.09
CA GLN A 308 -25.06 -3.44 5.26
C GLN A 308 -25.64 -4.87 5.23
N ASP A 309 -25.08 -5.71 4.38
CA ASP A 309 -25.44 -7.12 4.27
C ASP A 309 -24.37 -8.00 4.89
N THR A 310 -24.75 -8.86 5.84
CA THR A 310 -23.83 -9.77 6.52
C THR A 310 -23.31 -10.88 5.61
N ASP A 311 -23.94 -11.12 4.46
CA ASP A 311 -23.52 -12.11 3.45
C ASP A 311 -22.90 -11.46 2.21
N HIS A 312 -22.36 -10.27 2.36
CA HIS A 312 -21.77 -9.44 1.31
C HIS A 312 -20.84 -10.23 0.37
N TYR A 313 -19.96 -11.05 0.93
CA TYR A 313 -19.04 -11.91 0.20
C TYR A 313 -19.70 -12.84 -0.84
N ASN A 314 -20.88 -13.43 -0.50
CA ASN A 314 -21.54 -14.39 -1.39
C ASN A 314 -22.47 -13.73 -2.42
N ILE A 315 -23.00 -12.56 -2.10
CA ILE A 315 -24.07 -11.93 -2.88
C ILE A 315 -23.68 -10.60 -3.52
N PHE A 316 -22.41 -10.18 -3.39
CA PHE A 316 -21.92 -8.86 -3.77
C PHE A 316 -22.50 -8.37 -5.11
N TYR A 317 -22.31 -9.13 -6.18
CA TYR A 317 -22.80 -8.74 -7.51
C TYR A 317 -24.33 -8.97 -7.71
N SER A 318 -25.00 -9.58 -6.76
CA SER A 318 -26.48 -9.71 -6.75
C SER A 318 -27.16 -8.52 -6.08
N ILE A 319 -26.43 -7.72 -5.31
CA ILE A 319 -26.94 -6.48 -4.71
C ILE A 319 -27.08 -5.44 -5.82
N PRO A 320 -28.24 -4.73 -5.90
CA PRO A 320 -28.41 -3.64 -6.86
C PRO A 320 -27.29 -2.61 -6.74
N SER A 321 -26.76 -2.12 -7.85
CA SER A 321 -25.57 -1.24 -7.86
C SER A 321 -25.72 0.03 -7.02
N HIS A 322 -26.94 0.56 -6.84
CA HIS A 322 -27.19 1.76 -6.02
C HIS A 322 -27.29 1.47 -4.51
N GLU A 323 -27.38 0.19 -4.12
CA GLU A 323 -27.40 -0.26 -2.72
C GLU A 323 -26.12 -0.99 -2.34
N ARG A 324 -25.30 -1.36 -3.33
CA ARG A 324 -24.09 -2.15 -3.14
C ARG A 324 -23.00 -1.28 -2.50
N ASP A 325 -22.49 -1.69 -1.34
CA ASP A 325 -21.30 -1.10 -0.74
C ASP A 325 -20.08 -1.32 -1.64
N VAL A 326 -19.11 -0.39 -1.63
CA VAL A 326 -17.96 -0.47 -2.55
C VAL A 326 -16.99 -1.59 -2.14
N SER A 327 -16.91 -1.86 -0.84
CA SER A 327 -16.10 -2.93 -0.23
C SER A 327 -16.65 -3.26 1.15
N ASP A 328 -16.42 -4.47 1.66
CA ASP A 328 -16.65 -4.85 3.04
C ASP A 328 -15.64 -4.25 4.02
N HIS A 329 -14.53 -3.67 3.52
CA HIS A 329 -13.56 -2.91 4.29
C HIS A 329 -13.70 -1.40 4.12
N TYR A 330 -13.38 -0.67 5.19
CA TYR A 330 -13.41 0.79 5.22
C TYR A 330 -12.00 1.35 5.10
N PRO A 331 -11.75 2.32 4.19
CA PRO A 331 -10.44 2.94 4.08
C PRO A 331 -10.02 3.59 5.39
N VAL A 332 -8.76 3.46 5.73
CA VAL A 332 -8.13 4.17 6.85
C VAL A 332 -7.12 5.17 6.30
N VAL A 333 -7.25 6.42 6.74
CA VAL A 333 -6.38 7.53 6.31
C VAL A 333 -5.62 8.07 7.50
N ALA A 334 -4.29 7.98 7.46
CA ALA A 334 -3.39 8.63 8.40
C ALA A 334 -2.72 9.82 7.73
N THR A 335 -2.64 10.94 8.45
CA THR A 335 -2.03 12.19 7.99
C THR A 335 -0.76 12.46 8.75
N PHE A 336 0.29 12.82 8.03
CA PHE A 336 1.59 13.21 8.57
C PHE A 336 1.95 14.61 8.07
N GLN A 337 2.67 15.36 8.87
CA GLN A 337 3.18 16.68 8.52
C GLN A 337 4.71 16.65 8.54
N ILE A 338 5.33 17.36 7.62
CA ILE A 338 6.76 17.65 7.67
C ILE A 338 6.91 18.95 8.47
N LYS A 339 7.51 18.84 9.65
CA LYS A 339 7.73 19.95 10.56
C LYS A 339 9.21 20.26 10.68
#